data_596c1283343bd1e63720544b0caebed3
#
_entry.id   596c1283343bd1e63720544b0caebed3
#
_cell.length_a   1.000
_cell.length_b   1.000
_cell.length_c   1.000
_cell.angle_alpha   90.00
_cell.angle_beta   90.00
_cell.angle_gamma   90.00
#
_symmetry.space_group_name_H-M   'P 1'
#
loop_
_entity.id
_entity.type
_entity.pdbx_description
1 polymer ?
#
loop_
_entity_poly.entity_id
_entity_poly.type
_entity_poly.pdbx_seq_one_letter_code
_entity_poly.pdbx_strand_id
1 'polypeptide(L)'
;MKAVILESYVMEPGDLDWSGVKALVPDTVSYVRTAYEEIAPCIGDADLVLLNKCRIDENILAQCPNLKWVGIIATGTDNLDLEACRRHGVAVANVPGYSTYSVAQMTFSLLLAICQCAERYNRAMKAGHWQLDIPAEYGLLPQMELLDKTFGVYGYGSIGRQTARIACAFGMKVLVCTRTVRPEYAEDGVEFVDVDTLLARSDVLSLHCPATPATRGLINAGALAKAKPGMILLNTARGALVDEEAVADALQSGQLAYYGADAFGTEPLPQDSRLRSLPNAILTPHIAWTTKEALQRLMDITTRDLRTWLEGSGEHIVNG
;
A
#
# COMPACT_ATOMS: atom_id res chain seq x y z
N MET A 1 24.44 19.58 13.06
CA MET A 1 23.33 19.30 12.12
C MET A 1 22.03 19.31 12.88
N LYS A 2 21.00 19.84 12.28
CA LYS A 2 19.66 19.93 12.84
C LYS A 2 18.70 19.08 12.00
N ALA A 3 17.86 18.29 12.65
CA ALA A 3 16.85 17.47 12.00
C ALA A 3 15.43 17.91 12.39
N VAL A 4 14.50 17.73 11.49
CA VAL A 4 13.08 17.97 11.73
C VAL A 4 12.27 16.74 11.34
N ILE A 5 11.39 16.30 12.22
CA ILE A 5 10.39 15.27 11.98
C ILE A 5 9.05 15.98 11.80
N LEU A 6 8.48 15.92 10.59
CA LEU A 6 7.22 16.63 10.25
C LEU A 6 5.97 15.86 10.70
N GLU A 7 6.10 14.53 10.90
CA GLU A 7 5.02 13.65 11.31
C GLU A 7 5.58 12.60 12.27
N SER A 8 5.41 12.84 13.58
CA SER A 8 6.08 12.04 14.61
C SER A 8 5.43 10.69 14.91
N TYR A 9 4.22 10.44 14.39
CA TYR A 9 3.52 9.16 14.47
C TYR A 9 2.63 8.90 13.25
N VAL A 10 2.20 7.65 13.07
CA VAL A 10 1.36 7.21 11.95
C VAL A 10 -0.10 7.12 12.36
N MET A 11 -0.39 6.26 13.34
CA MET A 11 -1.76 5.99 13.83
C MET A 11 -2.00 6.63 15.19
N GLU A 12 -1.06 6.44 16.11
CA GLU A 12 -1.17 6.95 17.48
C GLU A 12 0.19 7.40 18.02
N PRO A 13 0.21 8.36 18.96
CA PRO A 13 1.45 8.82 19.56
C PRO A 13 2.24 7.67 20.19
N GLY A 14 3.52 7.56 19.77
CA GLY A 14 4.44 6.54 20.29
C GLY A 14 4.52 5.25 19.47
N ASP A 15 3.82 5.16 18.34
CA ASP A 15 3.91 4.02 17.43
C ASP A 15 5.23 3.94 16.64
N LEU A 16 5.99 5.06 16.58
CA LEU A 16 7.31 5.14 15.97
C LEU A 16 8.40 5.44 17.02
N ASP A 17 9.42 4.59 17.07
CA ASP A 17 10.58 4.80 17.93
C ASP A 17 11.66 5.67 17.23
N TRP A 18 11.69 6.95 17.57
CA TRP A 18 12.64 7.93 17.06
C TRP A 18 13.97 7.96 17.81
N SER A 19 14.18 7.10 18.80
CA SER A 19 15.40 7.12 19.64
C SER A 19 16.68 6.97 18.84
N GLY A 20 16.69 6.09 17.83
CA GLY A 20 17.83 5.88 16.96
C GLY A 20 18.19 7.12 16.14
N VAL A 21 17.21 7.80 15.57
CA VAL A 21 17.39 9.05 14.81
C VAL A 21 17.92 10.17 15.74
N LYS A 22 17.31 10.34 16.92
CA LYS A 22 17.71 11.36 17.91
C LYS A 22 19.10 11.11 18.50
N ALA A 23 19.53 9.85 18.58
CA ALA A 23 20.89 9.51 19.00
C ALA A 23 21.93 9.93 17.94
N LEU A 24 21.61 9.85 16.65
CA LEU A 24 22.48 10.30 15.56
C LEU A 24 22.49 11.82 15.40
N VAL A 25 21.34 12.48 15.59
CA VAL A 25 21.18 13.93 15.49
C VAL A 25 20.43 14.43 16.72
N PRO A 26 21.17 14.76 17.84
CA PRO A 26 20.54 15.20 19.08
C PRO A 26 19.70 16.48 18.96
N ASP A 27 20.06 17.37 18.03
CA ASP A 27 19.28 18.58 17.69
C ASP A 27 18.14 18.20 16.72
N THR A 28 17.15 17.45 17.24
CA THR A 28 15.97 17.00 16.47
C THR A 28 14.69 17.60 17.05
N VAL A 29 13.99 18.37 16.24
CA VAL A 29 12.65 18.90 16.54
C VAL A 29 11.60 17.99 15.93
N SER A 30 10.51 17.71 16.66
CA SER A 30 9.43 16.82 16.19
C SER A 30 8.08 17.53 16.24
N TYR A 31 7.35 17.45 15.13
CA TYR A 31 5.96 17.90 15.02
C TYR A 31 5.03 16.67 14.96
N VAL A 32 3.82 16.85 15.47
CA VAL A 32 2.79 15.79 15.48
C VAL A 32 2.30 15.53 14.06
N ARG A 33 1.85 16.60 13.40
CA ARG A 33 1.46 16.67 11.99
C ARG A 33 1.74 18.06 11.50
N THR A 34 2.04 18.22 10.22
CA THR A 34 2.40 19.49 9.60
C THR A 34 1.53 19.72 8.36
N ALA A 35 0.78 20.82 8.32
CA ALA A 35 0.06 21.25 7.13
C ALA A 35 1.03 21.71 6.05
N TYR A 36 0.62 21.71 4.78
CA TYR A 36 1.52 22.04 3.66
C TYR A 36 2.15 23.44 3.82
N GLU A 37 1.37 24.42 4.25
CA GLU A 37 1.81 25.81 4.44
C GLU A 37 2.79 25.97 5.60
N GLU A 38 2.84 25.01 6.51
CA GLU A 38 3.71 24.99 7.68
C GLU A 38 5.01 24.23 7.44
N ILE A 39 5.15 23.46 6.35
CA ILE A 39 6.30 22.59 6.09
C ILE A 39 7.60 23.41 6.05
N ALA A 40 7.69 24.43 5.20
CA ALA A 40 8.89 25.25 5.08
C ALA A 40 9.22 25.99 6.39
N PRO A 41 8.25 26.65 7.09
CA PRO A 41 8.50 27.20 8.42
C PRO A 41 8.98 26.20 9.45
N CYS A 42 8.45 24.97 9.46
CA CYS A 42 8.88 23.91 10.39
C CYS A 42 10.30 23.40 10.07
N ILE A 43 10.65 23.26 8.80
CA ILE A 43 12.01 22.89 8.37
C ILE A 43 13.00 24.01 8.76
N GLY A 44 12.67 25.27 8.46
CA GLY A 44 13.48 26.42 8.79
C GLY A 44 14.93 26.29 8.31
N ASP A 45 15.89 26.30 9.24
CA ASP A 45 17.33 26.19 9.00
C ASP A 45 17.87 24.75 9.09
N ALA A 46 17.01 23.74 9.18
CA ALA A 46 17.43 22.35 9.36
C ALA A 46 18.17 21.78 8.13
N ASP A 47 19.13 20.91 8.40
CA ASP A 47 19.89 20.15 7.40
C ASP A 47 19.12 18.91 6.90
N LEU A 48 18.27 18.35 7.75
CA LEU A 48 17.64 17.04 7.57
C LEU A 48 16.14 17.12 7.85
N VAL A 49 15.33 16.44 7.05
CA VAL A 49 13.89 16.29 7.32
C VAL A 49 13.46 14.84 7.20
N LEU A 50 12.61 14.39 8.12
CA LEU A 50 11.93 13.09 8.07
C LEU A 50 10.43 13.31 7.99
N LEU A 51 9.78 12.56 7.11
CA LEU A 51 8.34 12.72 6.82
C LEU A 51 7.71 11.40 6.32
N ASN A 52 6.38 11.35 6.33
CA ASN A 52 5.61 10.25 5.74
C ASN A 52 4.73 10.73 4.58
N LYS A 53 3.73 11.56 4.87
CA LYS A 53 2.74 12.03 3.89
C LYS A 53 2.92 13.50 3.48
N CYS A 54 3.73 14.27 4.20
CA CYS A 54 4.05 15.64 3.83
C CYS A 54 4.63 15.71 2.42
N ARG A 55 4.29 16.76 1.68
CA ARG A 55 4.77 16.97 0.32
C ARG A 55 6.02 17.85 0.32
N ILE A 56 7.07 17.42 -0.40
CA ILE A 56 8.24 18.25 -0.70
C ILE A 56 8.29 18.47 -2.21
N ASP A 57 8.17 19.72 -2.61
CA ASP A 57 8.24 20.17 -4.00
C ASP A 57 9.17 21.37 -4.15
N GLU A 58 9.29 21.91 -5.36
CA GLU A 58 10.14 23.05 -5.69
C GLU A 58 9.89 24.26 -4.77
N ASN A 59 8.60 24.54 -4.43
CA ASN A 59 8.25 25.68 -3.59
C ASN A 59 8.75 25.53 -2.15
N ILE A 60 8.71 24.33 -1.59
CA ILE A 60 9.26 24.04 -0.26
C ILE A 60 10.80 24.10 -0.30
N LEU A 61 11.43 23.47 -1.30
CA LEU A 61 12.88 23.43 -1.43
C LEU A 61 13.50 24.82 -1.59
N ALA A 62 12.87 25.70 -2.36
CA ALA A 62 13.32 27.09 -2.54
C ALA A 62 13.36 27.89 -1.23
N GLN A 63 12.51 27.54 -0.25
CA GLN A 63 12.45 28.17 1.06
C GLN A 63 13.40 27.54 2.10
N CYS A 64 13.96 26.35 1.81
CA CYS A 64 14.78 25.57 2.74
C CYS A 64 16.21 25.36 2.18
N PRO A 65 17.01 26.42 1.99
CA PRO A 65 18.30 26.34 1.28
C PRO A 65 19.39 25.52 2.02
N ASN A 66 19.19 25.26 3.32
CA ASN A 66 20.12 24.47 4.13
C ASN A 66 19.83 22.96 4.08
N LEU A 67 18.67 22.55 3.54
CA LEU A 67 18.24 21.16 3.49
C LEU A 67 19.19 20.34 2.61
N LYS A 68 19.68 19.22 3.12
CA LYS A 68 20.64 18.33 2.45
C LYS A 68 20.11 16.91 2.29
N TRP A 69 19.18 16.50 3.15
CA TRP A 69 18.67 15.13 3.13
C TRP A 69 17.19 15.06 3.54
N VAL A 70 16.46 14.26 2.84
CA VAL A 70 15.04 13.91 3.09
C VAL A 70 14.94 12.42 3.31
N GLY A 71 14.50 12.00 4.49
CA GLY A 71 14.13 10.61 4.79
C GLY A 71 12.62 10.44 4.72
N ILE A 72 12.13 9.80 3.66
CA ILE A 72 10.72 9.43 3.65
C ILE A 72 10.54 8.08 4.32
N ILE A 73 9.80 8.04 5.45
CA ILE A 73 9.46 6.80 6.16
C ILE A 73 8.35 6.05 5.44
N ALA A 74 8.62 5.67 4.20
CA ALA A 74 7.77 4.91 3.30
C ALA A 74 8.58 4.26 2.18
N THR A 75 8.00 3.27 1.50
CA THR A 75 8.59 2.73 0.26
C THR A 75 8.28 3.65 -0.94
N GLY A 76 7.04 4.17 -1.03
CA GLY A 76 6.62 5.08 -2.10
C GLY A 76 7.14 6.50 -1.86
N THR A 77 7.41 7.22 -2.96
CA THR A 77 7.93 8.60 -2.95
C THR A 77 7.02 9.55 -3.74
N ASP A 78 5.77 9.17 -3.92
CA ASP A 78 4.81 9.89 -4.80
C ASP A 78 4.52 11.32 -4.34
N ASN A 79 4.79 11.64 -3.07
CA ASN A 79 4.64 12.97 -2.47
C ASN A 79 5.91 13.83 -2.53
N LEU A 80 6.99 13.35 -3.15
CA LEU A 80 8.26 14.07 -3.29
C LEU A 80 8.54 14.38 -4.75
N ASP A 81 8.94 15.62 -5.04
CA ASP A 81 9.53 15.98 -6.34
C ASP A 81 11.03 15.61 -6.32
N LEU A 82 11.32 14.37 -6.72
CA LEU A 82 12.68 13.83 -6.73
C LEU A 82 13.62 14.62 -7.65
N GLU A 83 13.10 15.14 -8.76
CA GLU A 83 13.90 15.93 -9.70
C GLU A 83 14.24 17.32 -9.14
N ALA A 84 13.28 17.96 -8.47
CA ALA A 84 13.55 19.19 -7.73
C ALA A 84 14.56 18.96 -6.60
N CYS A 85 14.39 17.90 -5.80
CA CYS A 85 15.36 17.54 -4.76
C CYS A 85 16.77 17.39 -5.34
N ARG A 86 16.92 16.70 -6.48
CA ARG A 86 18.20 16.53 -7.17
C ARG A 86 18.81 17.88 -7.60
N ARG A 87 18.01 18.78 -8.19
CA ARG A 87 18.47 20.13 -8.60
C ARG A 87 18.95 20.97 -7.43
N HIS A 88 18.31 20.84 -6.26
CA HIS A 88 18.68 21.52 -5.03
C HIS A 88 19.83 20.82 -4.26
N GLY A 89 20.36 19.70 -4.75
CA GLY A 89 21.43 18.95 -4.08
C GLY A 89 20.96 18.21 -2.81
N VAL A 90 19.65 17.95 -2.71
CA VAL A 90 19.03 17.28 -1.55
C VAL A 90 18.94 15.79 -1.86
N ALA A 91 19.65 14.96 -1.09
CA ALA A 91 19.53 13.51 -1.19
C ALA A 91 18.18 13.03 -0.60
N VAL A 92 17.52 12.09 -1.27
CA VAL A 92 16.27 11.50 -0.81
C VAL A 92 16.45 10.01 -0.57
N ALA A 93 16.24 9.56 0.67
CA ALA A 93 16.22 8.14 1.04
C ALA A 93 14.79 7.68 1.31
N ASN A 94 14.44 6.49 0.79
CA ASN A 94 13.17 5.81 1.10
C ASN A 94 13.44 4.52 1.89
N VAL A 95 12.39 3.85 2.34
CA VAL A 95 12.51 2.60 3.11
C VAL A 95 11.90 1.44 2.31
N PRO A 96 12.71 0.72 1.50
CA PRO A 96 12.22 -0.42 0.75
C PRO A 96 12.03 -1.66 1.62
N GLY A 97 11.02 -2.47 1.31
CA GLY A 97 10.86 -3.83 1.83
C GLY A 97 10.37 -3.97 3.27
N TYR A 98 10.28 -2.92 4.06
CA TYR A 98 9.90 -2.99 5.48
C TYR A 98 8.52 -3.60 5.71
N SER A 99 7.57 -3.33 4.83
CA SER A 99 6.17 -3.75 4.93
C SER A 99 5.82 -4.96 4.07
N THR A 100 6.79 -5.63 3.43
CA THR A 100 6.54 -6.73 2.49
C THR A 100 5.60 -7.78 3.06
N TYR A 101 5.87 -8.28 4.26
CA TYR A 101 5.06 -9.31 4.90
C TYR A 101 3.72 -8.78 5.41
N SER A 102 3.71 -7.58 5.96
CA SER A 102 2.50 -6.92 6.46
C SER A 102 1.48 -6.67 5.35
N VAL A 103 1.92 -6.13 4.20
CA VAL A 103 1.03 -5.87 3.06
C VAL A 103 0.54 -7.17 2.42
N ALA A 104 1.40 -8.19 2.27
CA ALA A 104 0.98 -9.50 1.79
C ALA A 104 -0.04 -10.16 2.74
N GLN A 105 0.14 -10.03 4.06
CA GLN A 105 -0.81 -10.49 5.07
C GLN A 105 -2.15 -9.74 4.97
N MET A 106 -2.15 -8.41 4.81
CA MET A 106 -3.37 -7.62 4.62
C MET A 106 -4.11 -8.01 3.35
N THR A 107 -3.40 -8.26 2.24
CA THR A 107 -3.99 -8.75 1.00
C THR A 107 -4.80 -10.03 1.23
N PHE A 108 -4.21 -11.00 1.96
CA PHE A 108 -4.92 -12.24 2.32
C PHE A 108 -5.97 -12.04 3.40
N SER A 109 -5.81 -11.09 4.31
CA SER A 109 -6.84 -10.72 5.28
C SER A 109 -8.12 -10.24 4.58
N LEU A 110 -7.99 -9.37 3.58
CA LEU A 110 -9.10 -8.90 2.75
C LEU A 110 -9.71 -10.06 1.95
N LEU A 111 -8.90 -10.90 1.31
CA LEU A 111 -9.37 -12.05 0.57
C LEU A 111 -10.14 -13.03 1.47
N LEU A 112 -9.60 -13.37 2.61
CA LEU A 112 -10.24 -14.31 3.55
C LEU A 112 -11.50 -13.71 4.20
N ALA A 113 -11.54 -12.40 4.45
CA ALA A 113 -12.75 -11.72 4.88
C ALA A 113 -13.88 -11.83 3.85
N ILE A 114 -13.53 -11.76 2.56
CA ILE A 114 -14.45 -11.99 1.44
C ILE A 114 -14.88 -13.45 1.38
N CYS A 115 -13.91 -14.37 1.37
CA CYS A 115 -14.19 -15.80 1.11
C CYS A 115 -14.88 -16.51 2.27
N GLN A 116 -14.56 -16.15 3.53
CA GLN A 116 -15.02 -16.86 4.73
C GLN A 116 -16.09 -16.13 5.51
N CYS A 117 -16.29 -14.81 5.28
CA CYS A 117 -17.28 -13.99 5.98
C CYS A 117 -17.20 -14.07 7.52
N ALA A 118 -16.03 -14.41 8.09
CA ALA A 118 -15.85 -14.74 9.51
C ALA A 118 -16.38 -13.65 10.46
N GLU A 119 -16.13 -12.36 10.15
CA GLU A 119 -16.62 -11.26 10.97
C GLU A 119 -18.15 -11.12 10.95
N ARG A 120 -18.78 -11.36 9.80
CA ARG A 120 -20.24 -11.33 9.68
C ARG A 120 -20.87 -12.45 10.52
N TYR A 121 -20.30 -13.66 10.45
CA TYR A 121 -20.75 -14.79 11.29
C TYR A 121 -20.48 -14.53 12.79
N ASN A 122 -19.32 -13.96 13.15
CA ASN A 122 -19.02 -13.59 14.53
C ASN A 122 -20.06 -12.61 15.11
N ARG A 123 -20.45 -11.60 14.33
CA ARG A 123 -21.52 -10.65 14.74
C ARG A 123 -22.85 -11.36 14.92
N ALA A 124 -23.24 -12.22 14.00
CA ALA A 124 -24.47 -13.01 14.11
C ALA A 124 -24.47 -13.90 15.34
N MET A 125 -23.35 -14.59 15.62
CA MET A 125 -23.18 -15.42 16.82
C MET A 125 -23.36 -14.61 18.10
N LYS A 126 -22.67 -13.45 18.22
CA LYS A 126 -22.76 -12.57 19.39
C LYS A 126 -24.17 -11.97 19.59
N ALA A 127 -24.91 -11.79 18.49
CA ALA A 127 -26.31 -11.37 18.53
C ALA A 127 -27.30 -12.51 18.88
N GLY A 128 -26.82 -13.74 19.11
CA GLY A 128 -27.67 -14.89 19.45
C GLY A 128 -28.37 -15.56 18.28
N HIS A 129 -27.92 -15.30 17.04
CA HIS A 129 -28.56 -15.82 15.83
C HIS A 129 -28.14 -17.25 15.46
N TRP A 130 -27.35 -17.94 16.26
CA TRP A 130 -27.08 -19.36 16.03
C TRP A 130 -28.19 -20.22 16.62
N GLN A 131 -29.24 -20.36 15.86
CA GLN A 131 -30.34 -21.28 16.12
C GLN A 131 -30.53 -22.16 14.88
N LEU A 132 -31.38 -23.18 14.99
CA LEU A 132 -31.70 -24.06 13.86
C LEU A 132 -32.23 -23.28 12.64
N ASP A 133 -32.91 -22.17 12.90
CA ASP A 133 -33.38 -21.24 11.87
C ASP A 133 -32.49 -19.97 11.92
N ILE A 134 -31.45 -19.93 11.11
CA ILE A 134 -30.66 -18.71 10.89
C ILE A 134 -31.53 -17.70 10.14
N PRO A 135 -31.78 -16.48 10.66
CA PRO A 135 -32.55 -15.47 9.93
C PRO A 135 -31.98 -15.23 8.55
N ALA A 136 -32.85 -15.00 7.55
CA ALA A 136 -32.46 -14.83 6.15
C ALA A 136 -31.42 -13.73 5.92
N GLU A 137 -31.41 -12.69 6.76
CA GLU A 137 -30.41 -11.61 6.77
C GLU A 137 -29.00 -12.08 7.19
N TYR A 138 -28.88 -13.21 7.88
CA TYR A 138 -27.64 -13.90 8.23
C TYR A 138 -27.54 -15.25 7.51
N GLY A 139 -28.43 -15.50 6.54
CA GLY A 139 -28.45 -16.73 5.76
C GLY A 139 -27.09 -17.10 5.20
N LEU A 140 -26.90 -18.35 4.84
CA LEU A 140 -25.63 -18.89 4.35
C LEU A 140 -25.04 -17.95 3.30
N LEU A 141 -24.08 -17.13 3.74
CA LEU A 141 -23.30 -16.30 2.84
C LEU A 141 -22.49 -17.25 1.96
N PRO A 142 -22.46 -17.04 0.65
CA PRO A 142 -21.67 -17.88 -0.22
C PRO A 142 -20.21 -17.81 0.20
N GLN A 143 -19.69 -18.91 0.72
CA GLN A 143 -18.29 -19.07 1.01
C GLN A 143 -17.55 -19.60 -0.23
N MET A 144 -16.27 -19.25 -0.36
CA MET A 144 -15.43 -19.69 -1.48
C MET A 144 -14.19 -20.39 -0.94
N GLU A 145 -13.92 -21.57 -1.48
CA GLU A 145 -12.65 -22.27 -1.27
C GLU A 145 -11.62 -21.78 -2.29
N LEU A 146 -10.36 -21.59 -1.86
CA LEU A 146 -9.28 -21.05 -2.69
C LEU A 146 -8.55 -22.13 -3.50
N LEU A 147 -8.65 -23.40 -3.13
CA LEU A 147 -8.02 -24.50 -3.84
C LEU A 147 -8.38 -24.48 -5.35
N ASP A 148 -7.39 -24.67 -6.21
CA ASP A 148 -7.48 -24.66 -7.68
C ASP A 148 -7.99 -23.36 -8.32
N LYS A 149 -8.31 -22.31 -7.54
CA LYS A 149 -8.61 -20.97 -8.07
C LYS A 149 -7.37 -20.31 -8.63
N THR A 150 -7.55 -19.43 -9.59
CA THR A 150 -6.47 -18.66 -10.21
C THR A 150 -6.27 -17.34 -9.49
N PHE A 151 -5.09 -17.11 -8.94
CA PHE A 151 -4.68 -15.86 -8.31
C PHE A 151 -3.78 -15.06 -9.26
N GLY A 152 -4.27 -13.95 -9.76
CA GLY A 152 -3.54 -13.02 -10.60
C GLY A 152 -2.76 -12.00 -9.76
N VAL A 153 -1.49 -11.79 -10.11
CA VAL A 153 -0.60 -10.80 -9.49
C VAL A 153 -0.17 -9.79 -10.54
N TYR A 154 -0.58 -8.55 -10.41
CA TYR A 154 -0.06 -7.48 -11.26
C TYR A 154 1.04 -6.70 -10.54
N GLY A 155 2.31 -6.87 -10.98
CA GLY A 155 3.51 -6.36 -10.32
C GLY A 155 4.18 -7.41 -9.44
N TYR A 156 5.43 -7.77 -9.77
CA TYR A 156 6.16 -8.89 -9.15
C TYR A 156 7.41 -8.44 -8.39
N GLY A 157 7.25 -7.34 -7.61
CA GLY A 157 8.23 -6.88 -6.63
C GLY A 157 8.23 -7.74 -5.36
N SER A 158 8.85 -7.26 -4.27
CA SER A 158 8.93 -8.00 -3.00
C SER A 158 7.55 -8.38 -2.46
N ILE A 159 6.58 -7.47 -2.48
CA ILE A 159 5.21 -7.71 -2.00
C ILE A 159 4.49 -8.71 -2.91
N GLY A 160 4.50 -8.49 -4.24
CA GLY A 160 3.84 -9.38 -5.20
C GLY A 160 4.37 -10.81 -5.13
N ARG A 161 5.68 -11.00 -4.99
CA ARG A 161 6.29 -12.34 -4.79
C ARG A 161 5.85 -12.99 -3.50
N GLN A 162 5.85 -12.24 -2.40
CA GLN A 162 5.41 -12.78 -1.11
C GLN A 162 3.92 -13.16 -1.15
N THR A 163 3.09 -12.35 -1.80
CA THR A 163 1.65 -12.63 -1.98
C THR A 163 1.45 -13.88 -2.85
N ALA A 164 2.21 -14.02 -3.94
CA ALA A 164 2.19 -15.20 -4.80
C ALA A 164 2.52 -16.50 -4.03
N ARG A 165 3.57 -16.47 -3.18
CA ARG A 165 3.94 -17.63 -2.33
C ARG A 165 2.82 -18.04 -1.38
N ILE A 166 2.11 -17.07 -0.79
CA ILE A 166 0.97 -17.36 0.08
C ILE A 166 -0.18 -17.96 -0.75
N ALA A 167 -0.44 -17.45 -1.97
CA ALA A 167 -1.45 -18.01 -2.86
C ALA A 167 -1.14 -19.48 -3.23
N CYS A 168 0.12 -19.78 -3.57
CA CYS A 168 0.56 -21.15 -3.81
C CYS A 168 0.34 -22.06 -2.59
N ALA A 169 0.61 -21.56 -1.37
CA ALA A 169 0.38 -22.32 -0.14
C ALA A 169 -1.10 -22.61 0.14
N PHE A 170 -2.02 -21.81 -0.40
CA PHE A 170 -3.47 -22.09 -0.43
C PHE A 170 -3.90 -23.02 -1.56
N GLY A 171 -2.97 -23.57 -2.34
CA GLY A 171 -3.28 -24.44 -3.48
C GLY A 171 -3.83 -23.71 -4.70
N MET A 172 -3.63 -22.39 -4.79
CA MET A 172 -4.05 -21.60 -5.95
C MET A 172 -3.04 -21.71 -7.10
N LYS A 173 -3.53 -21.56 -8.33
CA LYS A 173 -2.70 -21.37 -9.54
C LYS A 173 -2.34 -19.88 -9.63
N VAL A 174 -1.07 -19.55 -9.78
CA VAL A 174 -0.63 -18.16 -9.78
C VAL A 174 -0.26 -17.69 -11.19
N LEU A 175 -0.92 -16.63 -11.65
CA LEU A 175 -0.58 -15.89 -12.87
C LEU A 175 0.07 -14.56 -12.50
N VAL A 176 1.14 -14.19 -13.21
CA VAL A 176 1.87 -12.95 -12.95
C VAL A 176 1.98 -12.11 -14.21
N CYS A 177 1.59 -10.85 -14.12
CA CYS A 177 1.93 -9.83 -15.10
C CYS A 177 2.90 -8.83 -14.48
N THR A 178 4.06 -8.65 -15.09
CA THR A 178 5.08 -7.69 -14.64
C THR A 178 5.80 -7.07 -15.82
N ARG A 179 6.27 -5.82 -15.65
CA ARG A 179 7.00 -5.08 -16.71
C ARG A 179 8.25 -5.82 -17.19
N THR A 180 8.97 -6.47 -16.26
CA THR A 180 10.23 -7.16 -16.57
C THR A 180 10.22 -8.51 -15.90
N VAL A 181 10.24 -9.55 -16.69
CA VAL A 181 10.47 -10.93 -16.20
C VAL A 181 11.97 -11.13 -16.06
N ARG A 182 12.40 -11.55 -14.86
CA ARG A 182 13.81 -11.84 -14.57
C ARG A 182 13.99 -13.34 -14.32
N PRO A 183 15.15 -13.93 -14.69
CA PRO A 183 15.41 -15.36 -14.49
C PRO A 183 15.21 -15.81 -13.03
N GLU A 184 15.60 -14.96 -12.08
CA GLU A 184 15.45 -15.21 -10.63
C GLU A 184 14.00 -15.20 -10.14
N TYR A 185 13.03 -14.89 -10.99
CA TYR A 185 11.59 -14.91 -10.68
C TYR A 185 10.93 -16.25 -11.00
N ALA A 186 11.68 -17.18 -11.60
CA ALA A 186 11.18 -18.53 -11.86
C ALA A 186 10.93 -19.24 -10.51
N GLU A 187 9.67 -19.41 -10.15
CA GLU A 187 9.23 -20.14 -8.96
C GLU A 187 8.20 -21.19 -9.41
N ASP A 188 8.22 -22.37 -8.79
CA ASP A 188 7.25 -23.43 -9.07
C ASP A 188 5.81 -22.93 -8.77
N GLY A 189 4.88 -23.22 -9.68
CA GLY A 189 3.48 -22.83 -9.55
C GLY A 189 3.16 -21.42 -10.03
N VAL A 190 4.12 -20.68 -10.63
CA VAL A 190 3.95 -19.33 -11.17
C VAL A 190 4.06 -19.33 -12.70
N GLU A 191 3.03 -18.81 -13.38
CA GLU A 191 2.98 -18.61 -14.84
C GLU A 191 3.01 -17.11 -15.16
N PHE A 192 3.96 -16.64 -16.01
CA PHE A 192 4.01 -15.26 -16.47
C PHE A 192 3.15 -15.08 -17.70
N VAL A 193 2.27 -14.07 -17.67
CA VAL A 193 1.28 -13.79 -18.73
C VAL A 193 1.21 -12.30 -19.04
N ASP A 194 0.56 -11.94 -20.16
CA ASP A 194 0.17 -10.56 -20.45
C ASP A 194 -1.04 -10.11 -19.62
N VAL A 195 -1.36 -8.82 -19.67
CA VAL A 195 -2.43 -8.22 -18.89
C VAL A 195 -3.82 -8.73 -19.28
N ASP A 196 -4.08 -8.95 -20.56
CA ASP A 196 -5.38 -9.41 -21.04
C ASP A 196 -5.64 -10.86 -20.58
N THR A 197 -4.64 -11.72 -20.67
CA THR A 197 -4.67 -13.09 -20.14
C THR A 197 -4.86 -13.09 -18.62
N LEU A 198 -4.15 -12.21 -17.91
CA LEU A 198 -4.28 -12.06 -16.45
C LEU A 198 -5.73 -11.71 -16.07
N LEU A 199 -6.32 -10.70 -16.70
CA LEU A 199 -7.71 -10.28 -16.47
C LEU A 199 -8.71 -11.41 -16.77
N ALA A 200 -8.57 -12.08 -17.91
CA ALA A 200 -9.51 -13.08 -18.38
C ALA A 200 -9.49 -14.40 -17.57
N ARG A 201 -8.34 -14.74 -16.94
CA ARG A 201 -8.15 -16.04 -16.26
C ARG A 201 -8.19 -15.96 -14.74
N SER A 202 -8.06 -14.77 -14.13
CA SER A 202 -8.00 -14.63 -12.68
C SER A 202 -9.37 -14.75 -12.02
N ASP A 203 -9.49 -15.61 -11.01
CA ASP A 203 -10.62 -15.60 -10.07
C ASP A 203 -10.43 -14.48 -9.02
N VAL A 204 -9.18 -14.22 -8.65
CA VAL A 204 -8.75 -13.14 -7.78
C VAL A 204 -7.62 -12.40 -8.46
N LEU A 205 -7.70 -11.09 -8.58
CA LEU A 205 -6.63 -10.22 -9.10
C LEU A 205 -6.13 -9.30 -8.00
N SER A 206 -4.83 -9.30 -7.73
CA SER A 206 -4.19 -8.45 -6.73
C SER A 206 -3.14 -7.53 -7.35
N LEU A 207 -3.20 -6.24 -6.98
CA LEU A 207 -2.34 -5.19 -7.51
C LEU A 207 -1.16 -4.93 -6.56
N HIS A 208 0.07 -4.98 -7.11
CA HIS A 208 1.33 -4.80 -6.38
C HIS A 208 2.36 -3.98 -7.16
N CYS A 209 1.89 -3.09 -8.04
CA CYS A 209 2.75 -2.19 -8.82
C CYS A 209 2.67 -0.74 -8.31
N PRO A 210 3.67 0.11 -8.58
CA PRO A 210 3.59 1.54 -8.30
C PRO A 210 2.60 2.23 -9.27
N ALA A 211 2.05 3.38 -8.83
CA ALA A 211 1.30 4.27 -9.70
C ALA A 211 2.27 5.11 -10.55
N THR A 212 2.32 4.83 -11.84
CA THR A 212 3.11 5.55 -12.83
C THR A 212 2.20 6.04 -13.95
N PRO A 213 2.64 6.91 -14.87
CA PRO A 213 1.83 7.27 -16.03
C PRO A 213 1.31 6.05 -16.83
N ALA A 214 2.07 4.95 -16.85
CA ALA A 214 1.70 3.72 -17.56
C ALA A 214 0.73 2.81 -16.79
N THR A 215 0.62 2.95 -15.48
CA THR A 215 -0.22 2.09 -14.61
C THR A 215 -1.39 2.82 -13.97
N ARG A 216 -1.43 4.14 -14.05
CA ARG A 216 -2.56 4.94 -13.58
C ARG A 216 -3.83 4.58 -14.35
N GLY A 217 -4.92 4.29 -13.64
CA GLY A 217 -6.17 3.85 -14.23
C GLY A 217 -6.06 2.49 -14.95
N LEU A 218 -5.13 1.64 -14.54
CA LEU A 218 -4.95 0.28 -15.09
C LEU A 218 -6.26 -0.52 -15.05
N ILE A 219 -6.98 -0.46 -13.94
CA ILE A 219 -8.28 -1.09 -13.76
C ILE A 219 -9.37 -0.03 -14.01
N ASN A 220 -9.80 0.07 -15.24
CA ASN A 220 -10.86 0.93 -15.73
C ASN A 220 -12.00 0.09 -16.34
N ALA A 221 -13.05 0.72 -16.83
CA ALA A 221 -14.19 0.04 -17.43
C ALA A 221 -13.79 -0.91 -18.58
N GLY A 222 -12.82 -0.51 -19.42
CA GLY A 222 -12.32 -1.34 -20.51
C GLY A 222 -11.56 -2.59 -20.02
N ALA A 223 -10.77 -2.47 -18.98
CA ALA A 223 -10.10 -3.60 -18.33
C ALA A 223 -11.10 -4.54 -17.64
N LEU A 224 -12.08 -3.96 -16.93
CA LEU A 224 -13.14 -4.73 -16.24
C LEU A 224 -14.02 -5.48 -17.21
N ALA A 225 -14.27 -4.95 -18.40
CA ALA A 225 -15.03 -5.67 -19.45
C ALA A 225 -14.30 -6.92 -19.97
N LYS A 226 -12.97 -6.98 -19.86
CA LYS A 226 -12.15 -8.16 -20.24
C LYS A 226 -11.95 -9.12 -19.06
N ALA A 227 -12.27 -8.70 -17.84
CA ALA A 227 -12.06 -9.50 -16.65
C ALA A 227 -13.02 -10.69 -16.61
N LYS A 228 -12.57 -11.78 -15.97
CA LYS A 228 -13.41 -12.94 -15.71
C LYS A 228 -14.65 -12.51 -14.93
N PRO A 229 -15.87 -12.83 -15.38
CA PRO A 229 -17.10 -12.50 -14.64
C PRO A 229 -17.06 -13.07 -13.21
N GLY A 230 -17.40 -12.23 -12.23
CA GLY A 230 -17.33 -12.60 -10.82
C GLY A 230 -15.94 -12.57 -10.21
N MET A 231 -14.95 -11.95 -10.88
CA MET A 231 -13.60 -11.78 -10.34
C MET A 231 -13.62 -10.99 -9.02
N ILE A 232 -12.73 -11.33 -8.09
CA ILE A 232 -12.41 -10.54 -6.90
C ILE A 232 -11.20 -9.65 -7.23
N LEU A 233 -11.32 -8.35 -6.99
CA LEU A 233 -10.22 -7.40 -7.14
C LEU A 233 -9.68 -7.01 -5.77
N LEU A 234 -8.35 -7.04 -5.59
CA LEU A 234 -7.66 -6.61 -4.37
C LEU A 234 -6.68 -5.49 -4.70
N ASN A 235 -6.75 -4.38 -3.95
CA ASN A 235 -5.84 -3.26 -4.10
C ASN A 235 -5.26 -2.82 -2.75
N THR A 236 -4.08 -3.34 -2.43
CA THR A 236 -3.25 -2.91 -1.30
C THR A 236 -2.02 -2.11 -1.78
N ALA A 237 -2.04 -1.62 -3.02
CA ALA A 237 -0.93 -0.87 -3.62
C ALA A 237 -1.18 0.63 -3.64
N ARG A 238 -1.90 1.13 -4.66
CA ARG A 238 -2.20 2.56 -4.83
C ARG A 238 -3.60 2.74 -5.40
N GLY A 239 -4.38 3.68 -4.85
CA GLY A 239 -5.72 4.00 -5.36
C GLY A 239 -5.70 4.46 -6.82
N ALA A 240 -4.69 5.22 -7.21
CA ALA A 240 -4.55 5.72 -8.58
C ALA A 240 -4.42 4.63 -9.68
N LEU A 241 -4.26 3.35 -9.32
CA LEU A 241 -4.29 2.21 -10.25
C LEU A 241 -5.70 1.87 -10.72
N VAL A 242 -6.72 2.34 -10.01
CA VAL A 242 -8.10 1.91 -10.16
C VAL A 242 -8.99 3.12 -10.46
N ASP A 243 -9.89 2.97 -11.41
CA ASP A 243 -11.05 3.84 -11.60
C ASP A 243 -12.15 3.36 -10.64
N GLU A 244 -12.32 4.07 -9.52
CA GLU A 244 -13.24 3.68 -8.44
C GLU A 244 -14.72 3.71 -8.88
N GLU A 245 -15.09 4.60 -9.81
CA GLU A 245 -16.44 4.64 -10.36
C GLU A 245 -16.71 3.42 -11.26
N ALA A 246 -15.75 3.06 -12.11
CA ALA A 246 -15.87 1.86 -12.94
C ALA A 246 -15.92 0.58 -12.07
N VAL A 247 -15.18 0.53 -10.97
CA VAL A 247 -15.24 -0.57 -9.99
C VAL A 247 -16.61 -0.61 -9.31
N ALA A 248 -17.18 0.55 -8.91
CA ALA A 248 -18.51 0.60 -8.31
C ALA A 248 -19.59 0.07 -9.29
N ASP A 249 -19.52 0.45 -10.56
CA ASP A 249 -20.43 -0.09 -11.60
C ASP A 249 -20.26 -1.59 -11.79
N ALA A 250 -19.01 -2.08 -11.80
CA ALA A 250 -18.73 -3.51 -11.95
C ALA A 250 -19.21 -4.35 -10.75
N LEU A 251 -19.14 -3.79 -9.53
CA LEU A 251 -19.68 -4.42 -8.32
C LEU A 251 -21.22 -4.48 -8.35
N GLN A 252 -21.88 -3.43 -8.82
CA GLN A 252 -23.35 -3.39 -8.94
C GLN A 252 -23.88 -4.32 -10.02
N SER A 253 -23.18 -4.44 -11.14
CA SER A 253 -23.57 -5.34 -12.24
C SER A 253 -23.21 -6.82 -11.99
N GLY A 254 -22.37 -7.12 -10.98
CA GLY A 254 -21.84 -8.46 -10.73
C GLY A 254 -20.68 -8.86 -11.63
N GLN A 255 -20.14 -7.96 -12.46
CA GLN A 255 -18.91 -8.18 -13.23
C GLN A 255 -17.72 -8.41 -12.29
N LEU A 256 -17.66 -7.66 -11.19
CA LEU A 256 -16.86 -7.98 -10.01
C LEU A 256 -17.74 -8.55 -8.92
N ALA A 257 -17.33 -9.69 -8.33
CA ALA A 257 -18.00 -10.23 -7.16
C ALA A 257 -17.70 -9.37 -5.92
N TYR A 258 -16.43 -9.02 -5.71
CA TYR A 258 -15.97 -8.24 -4.56
C TYR A 258 -14.80 -7.33 -4.93
N TYR A 259 -14.67 -6.25 -4.18
CA TYR A 259 -13.49 -5.38 -4.15
C TYR A 259 -12.95 -5.28 -2.73
N GLY A 260 -11.70 -5.68 -2.51
CA GLY A 260 -10.96 -5.49 -1.27
C GLY A 260 -9.90 -4.41 -1.44
N ALA A 261 -9.98 -3.31 -0.69
CA ALA A 261 -9.07 -2.18 -0.86
C ALA A 261 -8.53 -1.64 0.46
N ASP A 262 -7.24 -1.30 0.45
CA ASP A 262 -6.55 -0.58 1.52
C ASP A 262 -6.00 0.78 1.04
N ALA A 263 -6.09 1.08 -0.27
CA ALA A 263 -5.62 2.34 -0.85
C ALA A 263 -6.64 2.92 -1.81
N PHE A 264 -6.82 4.25 -1.80
CA PHE A 264 -7.85 4.97 -2.53
C PHE A 264 -7.28 6.13 -3.34
N GLY A 265 -8.00 6.53 -4.38
CA GLY A 265 -7.62 7.65 -5.26
C GLY A 265 -7.54 8.99 -4.52
N THR A 266 -8.40 9.17 -3.53
CA THR A 266 -8.37 10.28 -2.57
C THR A 266 -8.38 9.69 -1.16
N GLU A 267 -7.43 10.11 -0.33
CA GLU A 267 -7.30 9.67 1.06
C GLU A 267 -7.32 10.87 2.01
N PRO A 268 -8.17 10.87 3.04
CA PRO A 268 -9.18 9.85 3.39
C PRO A 268 -10.25 9.66 2.32
N LEU A 269 -10.79 8.42 2.21
CA LEU A 269 -11.88 8.12 1.27
C LEU A 269 -13.06 9.08 1.47
N PRO A 270 -13.53 9.82 0.45
CA PRO A 270 -14.61 10.78 0.54
C PRO A 270 -15.90 10.19 1.14
N GLN A 271 -16.67 11.02 1.84
CA GLN A 271 -17.91 10.57 2.49
C GLN A 271 -18.99 10.15 1.48
N ASP A 272 -18.98 10.75 0.31
CA ASP A 272 -19.89 10.52 -0.82
C ASP A 272 -19.41 9.43 -1.78
N SER A 273 -18.26 8.79 -1.49
CA SER A 273 -17.77 7.67 -2.31
C SER A 273 -18.79 6.53 -2.36
N ARG A 274 -19.15 6.12 -3.57
CA ARG A 274 -20.07 5.00 -3.83
C ARG A 274 -19.59 3.69 -3.20
N LEU A 275 -18.28 3.48 -3.10
CA LEU A 275 -17.70 2.27 -2.50
C LEU A 275 -18.15 2.05 -1.06
N ARG A 276 -18.45 3.12 -0.30
CA ARG A 276 -18.90 3.02 1.10
C ARG A 276 -20.25 2.33 1.28
N SER A 277 -21.11 2.42 0.29
CA SER A 277 -22.47 1.88 0.34
C SER A 277 -22.60 0.47 -0.25
N LEU A 278 -21.54 -0.02 -0.91
CA LEU A 278 -21.58 -1.32 -1.59
C LEU A 278 -21.26 -2.47 -0.61
N PRO A 279 -22.17 -3.44 -0.43
CA PRO A 279 -21.98 -4.53 0.56
C PRO A 279 -20.86 -5.51 0.19
N ASN A 280 -20.44 -5.50 -1.08
CA ASN A 280 -19.36 -6.31 -1.65
C ASN A 280 -18.03 -5.51 -1.83
N ALA A 281 -17.92 -4.34 -1.20
CA ALA A 281 -16.66 -3.63 -1.01
C ALA A 281 -16.17 -3.82 0.43
N ILE A 282 -14.93 -4.32 0.61
CA ILE A 282 -14.26 -4.49 1.91
C ILE A 282 -13.11 -3.48 1.94
N LEU A 283 -13.22 -2.48 2.81
CA LEU A 283 -12.34 -1.30 2.78
C LEU A 283 -11.59 -1.14 4.11
N THR A 284 -10.30 -0.84 4.03
CA THR A 284 -9.44 -0.52 5.18
C THR A 284 -8.70 0.81 4.95
N PRO A 285 -8.39 1.60 5.99
CA PRO A 285 -7.95 2.99 5.84
C PRO A 285 -6.43 3.12 5.64
N HIS A 286 -5.85 2.43 4.65
CA HIS A 286 -4.44 2.44 4.28
C HIS A 286 -3.52 2.05 5.45
N ILE A 287 -3.82 0.89 6.05
CA ILE A 287 -3.14 0.34 7.23
C ILE A 287 -2.37 -0.97 6.96
N ALA A 288 -2.26 -1.41 5.71
CA ALA A 288 -1.58 -2.66 5.36
C ALA A 288 -0.11 -2.71 5.83
N TRP A 289 0.52 -1.57 6.07
CA TRP A 289 1.91 -1.41 6.45
C TRP A 289 2.15 -1.10 7.94
N THR A 290 1.10 -0.97 8.77
CA THR A 290 1.17 -0.42 10.13
C THR A 290 1.29 -1.49 11.23
N THR A 291 1.65 -2.73 10.90
CA THR A 291 1.91 -3.72 11.95
C THR A 291 3.13 -3.32 12.78
N LYS A 292 3.11 -3.63 14.08
CA LYS A 292 4.19 -3.31 15.02
C LYS A 292 5.57 -3.72 14.48
N GLU A 293 5.66 -4.91 13.91
CA GLU A 293 6.90 -5.45 13.35
C GLU A 293 7.34 -4.72 12.08
N ALA A 294 6.39 -4.24 11.27
CA ALA A 294 6.70 -3.43 10.09
C ALA A 294 7.17 -2.04 10.49
N LEU A 295 6.52 -1.41 11.47
CA LEU A 295 6.94 -0.11 12.01
C LEU A 295 8.32 -0.19 12.67
N GLN A 296 8.64 -1.27 13.39
CA GLN A 296 9.98 -1.46 13.93
C GLN A 296 11.03 -1.56 12.82
N ARG A 297 10.80 -2.40 11.78
CA ARG A 297 11.70 -2.49 10.63
C ARG A 297 11.84 -1.16 9.89
N LEU A 298 10.75 -0.41 9.77
CA LEU A 298 10.74 0.92 9.17
C LEU A 298 11.75 1.84 9.89
N MET A 299 11.66 1.92 11.22
CA MET A 299 12.53 2.78 12.03
C MET A 299 13.99 2.31 12.06
N ASP A 300 14.22 0.99 12.10
CA ASP A 300 15.56 0.41 12.02
C ASP A 300 16.26 0.76 10.70
N ILE A 301 15.54 0.63 9.57
CA ILE A 301 16.06 0.98 8.24
C ILE A 301 16.28 2.51 8.14
N THR A 302 15.28 3.31 8.53
CA THR A 302 15.39 4.78 8.53
C THR A 302 16.64 5.26 9.32
N THR A 303 16.85 4.69 10.50
CA THR A 303 18.02 5.02 11.34
C THR A 303 19.33 4.62 10.66
N ARG A 304 19.36 3.44 10.01
CA ARG A 304 20.53 2.98 9.26
C ARG A 304 20.81 3.87 8.06
N ASP A 305 19.80 4.23 7.28
CA ASP A 305 19.93 5.08 6.09
C ASP A 305 20.46 6.48 6.46
N LEU A 306 19.95 7.06 7.54
CA LEU A 306 20.48 8.31 8.07
C LEU A 306 21.95 8.17 8.49
N ARG A 307 22.31 7.09 9.21
CA ARG A 307 23.69 6.83 9.62
C ARG A 307 24.62 6.71 8.42
N THR A 308 24.29 5.88 7.44
CA THR A 308 25.14 5.66 6.26
C THR A 308 25.28 6.93 5.43
N TRP A 309 24.23 7.76 5.36
CA TRP A 309 24.34 9.07 4.71
C TRP A 309 25.27 10.03 5.47
N LEU A 310 25.19 10.08 6.79
CA LEU A 310 26.10 10.88 7.64
C LEU A 310 27.57 10.44 7.50
N GLU A 311 27.81 9.14 7.25
CA GLU A 311 29.13 8.54 6.99
C GLU A 311 29.60 8.73 5.52
N GLY A 312 28.76 9.33 4.65
CA GLY A 312 29.10 9.66 3.26
C GLY A 312 28.88 8.53 2.26
N SER A 313 28.23 7.42 2.63
CA SER A 313 27.93 6.31 1.72
C SER A 313 26.48 6.34 1.17
N GLY A 314 25.49 6.59 2.02
CA GLY A 314 24.06 6.75 1.65
C GLY A 314 23.41 5.49 1.04
N GLU A 315 22.72 4.70 1.85
CA GLU A 315 21.88 3.60 1.36
C GLU A 315 20.50 4.13 0.91
N HIS A 316 19.84 3.41 0.01
CA HIS A 316 18.48 3.66 -0.47
C HIS A 316 18.22 5.08 -0.99
N ILE A 317 19.24 5.77 -1.52
CA ILE A 317 19.07 7.06 -2.20
C ILE A 317 18.37 6.83 -3.52
N VAL A 318 17.24 7.53 -3.73
CA VAL A 318 16.31 7.29 -4.88
C VAL A 318 16.36 8.38 -5.94
N ASN A 319 17.14 9.45 -5.73
CA ASN A 319 17.28 10.58 -6.65
C ASN A 319 18.76 10.87 -7.03
N GLY A 320 19.62 9.88 -6.86
CA GLY A 320 21.03 9.93 -7.26
C GLY A 320 21.27 9.89 -8.77
#